data_842370c1d4f76948da115795c540268a
#
_entry.id   842370c1d4f76948da115795c540268a
#
_cell.length_a   1.000
_cell.length_b   1.000
_cell.length_c   1.000
_cell.angle_alpha   90.00
_cell.angle_beta   90.00
_cell.angle_gamma   90.00
#
_symmetry.space_group_name_H-M   'P 1'
#
loop_
_entity.id
_entity.type
_entity.pdbx_description
1 polymer ?
#
loop_
_entity_poly.entity_id
_entity_poly.type
_entity_poly.pdbx_seq_one_letter_code
_entity_poly.pdbx_strand_id
1 'polypeptide(L)'
;MMNHFLDIYNQEENCAVFASSDIMAWGAVEACKSRGIRIPEQIAIIGNDNIWCSKYIEQGLTTVEYPAKELGIRTMGMLLEALNHGGGFQEREVILQPSLCLRNTT
;
A
#
# COMPACT_ATOMS: atom_id res chain seq x y z
N MET A 1 -0.17 2.39 -17.54
CA MET A 1 0.07 3.67 -16.82
C MET A 1 1.55 3.87 -16.51
N MET A 2 2.21 2.98 -15.75
CA MET A 2 3.65 3.15 -15.41
C MET A 2 4.56 3.26 -16.62
N ASN A 3 4.38 2.44 -17.66
CA ASN A 3 5.18 2.53 -18.89
C ASN A 3 5.09 3.90 -19.58
N HIS A 4 3.91 4.53 -19.60
CA HIS A 4 3.75 5.87 -20.16
C HIS A 4 4.48 6.93 -19.33
N PHE A 5 4.43 6.82 -17.98
CA PHE A 5 5.24 7.68 -17.12
C PHE A 5 6.73 7.52 -17.41
N LEU A 6 7.22 6.30 -17.54
CA LEU A 6 8.63 6.02 -17.82
C LEU A 6 9.08 6.50 -19.21
N ASP A 7 8.16 6.67 -20.17
CA ASP A 7 8.47 7.23 -21.50
C ASP A 7 8.81 8.73 -21.44
N ILE A 8 8.29 9.44 -20.44
CA ILE A 8 8.52 10.88 -20.23
C ILE A 8 9.46 11.18 -19.06
N TYR A 9 9.84 10.15 -18.29
CA TYR A 9 10.71 10.29 -17.13
C TYR A 9 12.12 10.74 -17.54
N ASN A 10 12.57 11.87 -17.01
CA ASN A 10 13.94 12.32 -17.14
C ASN A 10 14.82 11.63 -16.09
N GLN A 11 15.74 10.77 -16.52
CA GLN A 11 16.63 9.99 -15.64
C GLN A 11 17.61 10.82 -14.80
N GLU A 12 17.68 12.12 -15.02
CA GLU A 12 18.50 13.04 -14.23
C GLU A 12 17.78 13.49 -12.94
N GLU A 13 16.48 13.22 -12.81
CA GLU A 13 15.67 13.61 -11.65
C GLU A 13 15.29 12.39 -10.80
N ASN A 14 15.45 12.49 -9.49
CA ASN A 14 14.95 11.49 -8.57
C ASN A 14 13.42 11.63 -8.42
N CYS A 15 12.72 10.52 -8.52
CA CYS A 15 11.27 10.47 -8.41
C CYS A 15 10.83 9.51 -7.33
N ALA A 16 9.58 9.66 -6.89
CA ALA A 16 8.90 8.71 -6.02
C ALA A 16 7.51 8.38 -6.56
N VAL A 17 7.13 7.12 -6.42
CA VAL A 17 5.81 6.61 -6.82
C VAL A 17 5.13 6.02 -5.60
N PHE A 18 3.93 6.50 -5.28
CA PHE A 18 3.02 5.88 -4.35
C PHE A 18 1.95 5.12 -5.12
N ALA A 19 1.93 3.81 -4.96
CA ALA A 19 0.93 2.95 -5.58
C ALA A 19 -0.21 2.64 -4.59
N SER A 20 -1.44 2.68 -5.06
CA SER A 20 -2.63 2.47 -4.22
C SER A 20 -2.80 1.02 -3.73
N SER A 21 -1.98 0.09 -4.22
CA SER A 21 -1.86 -1.28 -3.69
C SER A 21 -0.48 -1.86 -3.97
N ASP A 22 -0.09 -2.86 -3.20
CA ASP A 22 1.19 -3.56 -3.40
C ASP A 22 1.27 -4.28 -4.75
N ILE A 23 0.15 -4.76 -5.29
CA ILE A 23 0.09 -5.38 -6.63
C ILE A 23 0.41 -4.34 -7.71
N MET A 24 -0.10 -3.11 -7.58
CA MET A 24 0.24 -2.02 -8.51
C MET A 24 1.70 -1.59 -8.36
N ALA A 25 2.21 -1.54 -7.12
CA ALA A 25 3.62 -1.28 -6.85
C ALA A 25 4.52 -2.33 -7.49
N TRP A 26 4.15 -3.60 -7.42
CA TRP A 26 4.88 -4.69 -8.08
C TRP A 26 4.96 -4.48 -9.59
N GLY A 27 3.83 -4.15 -10.23
CA GLY A 27 3.82 -3.79 -11.65
C GLY A 27 4.72 -2.60 -11.98
N ALA A 28 4.81 -1.60 -11.10
CA ALA A 28 5.71 -0.47 -11.24
C ALA A 28 7.19 -0.89 -11.13
N VAL A 29 7.53 -1.75 -10.16
CA VAL A 29 8.86 -2.34 -9.98
C VAL A 29 9.28 -3.09 -11.25
N GLU A 30 8.44 -3.98 -11.78
CA GLU A 30 8.74 -4.74 -12.99
C GLU A 30 8.94 -3.83 -14.22
N ALA A 31 8.16 -2.75 -14.33
CA ALA A 31 8.33 -1.77 -15.41
C ALA A 31 9.67 -1.01 -15.29
N CYS A 32 10.09 -0.62 -14.09
CA CYS A 32 11.41 -0.01 -13.85
C CYS A 32 12.53 -0.97 -14.21
N LYS A 33 12.46 -2.22 -13.74
CA LYS A 33 13.45 -3.28 -14.02
C LYS A 33 13.61 -3.53 -15.51
N SER A 34 12.51 -3.62 -16.26
CA SER A 34 12.54 -3.85 -17.71
C SER A 34 13.27 -2.75 -18.49
N ARG A 35 13.44 -1.57 -17.88
CA ARG A 35 14.12 -0.40 -18.46
C ARG A 35 15.47 -0.08 -17.80
N GLY A 36 15.95 -0.94 -16.90
CA GLY A 36 17.21 -0.77 -16.19
C GLY A 36 17.23 0.42 -15.21
N ILE A 37 16.06 0.86 -14.75
CA ILE A 37 15.93 1.94 -13.76
C ILE A 37 16.15 1.36 -12.37
N ARG A 38 17.06 1.96 -11.60
CA ARG A 38 17.40 1.51 -10.24
C ARG A 38 16.38 1.98 -9.23
N ILE A 39 15.99 1.07 -8.35
CA ILE A 39 15.11 1.30 -7.21
C ILE A 39 15.94 1.02 -5.95
N PRO A 40 15.97 1.95 -4.98
CA PRO A 40 15.26 3.24 -4.92
C PRO A 40 16.03 4.43 -5.52
N GLU A 41 17.27 4.28 -5.99
CA GLU A 41 18.21 5.38 -6.25
C GLU A 41 17.70 6.38 -7.30
N GLN A 42 16.94 5.92 -8.29
CA GLN A 42 16.35 6.77 -9.32
C GLN A 42 14.84 6.94 -9.14
N ILE A 43 14.16 5.86 -8.80
CA ILE A 43 12.72 5.89 -8.51
C ILE A 43 12.47 5.13 -7.22
N ALA A 44 12.03 5.84 -6.17
CA ALA A 44 11.51 5.21 -4.96
C ALA A 44 10.06 4.74 -5.18
N ILE A 45 9.69 3.58 -4.62
CA ILE A 45 8.34 3.02 -4.79
C ILE A 45 7.77 2.63 -3.43
N ILE A 46 6.56 3.12 -3.14
CA ILE A 46 5.79 2.77 -1.95
C ILE A 46 4.50 2.10 -2.40
N GLY A 47 4.20 0.95 -1.80
CA GLY A 47 2.93 0.25 -1.95
C GLY A 47 1.94 0.56 -0.83
N ASN A 48 0.86 -0.19 -0.82
CA ASN A 48 -0.20 -0.10 0.17
C ASN A 48 -0.85 -1.48 0.33
N ASP A 49 -1.14 -1.90 1.56
CA ASP A 49 -1.80 -3.13 2.05
C ASP A 49 -0.87 -4.10 2.80
N ASN A 50 0.44 -4.06 2.62
CA ASN A 50 1.43 -5.00 3.17
C ASN A 50 1.01 -6.47 2.95
N ILE A 51 0.68 -6.82 1.70
CA ILE A 51 0.31 -8.20 1.36
C ILE A 51 1.49 -9.15 1.62
N TRP A 52 1.19 -10.43 1.83
CA TRP A 52 2.18 -11.45 2.23
C TRP A 52 3.43 -11.53 1.34
N CYS A 53 3.32 -11.19 0.06
CA CYS A 53 4.44 -11.23 -0.89
C CYS A 53 5.24 -9.92 -0.99
N SER A 54 4.80 -8.82 -0.37
CA SER A 54 5.49 -7.50 -0.44
C SER A 54 6.95 -7.57 0.00
N LYS A 55 7.26 -8.43 0.97
CA LYS A 55 8.63 -8.64 1.46
C LYS A 55 9.58 -9.30 0.44
N TYR A 56 9.05 -9.85 -0.65
CA TYR A 56 9.84 -10.49 -1.71
C TYR A 56 9.92 -9.65 -2.98
N ILE A 57 9.12 -8.59 -3.11
CA ILE A 57 9.15 -7.67 -4.23
C ILE A 57 10.38 -6.79 -4.10
N GLU A 58 11.29 -6.83 -5.07
CA GLU A 58 12.54 -6.05 -5.11
C GLU A 58 13.31 -6.04 -3.78
N GLN A 59 13.53 -7.22 -3.19
CA GLN A 59 14.17 -7.39 -1.87
C GLN A 59 13.39 -6.75 -0.71
N GLY A 60 12.16 -6.38 -0.90
CA GLY A 60 11.25 -5.83 0.09
C GLY A 60 10.64 -4.49 -0.33
N LEU A 61 9.36 -4.51 -0.65
CA LEU A 61 8.57 -3.33 -0.97
C LEU A 61 8.21 -2.57 0.32
N THR A 62 8.59 -1.30 0.41
CA THR A 62 8.06 -0.37 1.41
C THR A 62 6.56 -0.20 1.18
N THR A 63 5.75 -0.34 2.22
CA THR A 63 4.29 -0.34 2.06
C THR A 63 3.58 0.16 3.32
N VAL A 64 2.39 0.70 3.16
CA VAL A 64 1.49 1.04 4.26
C VAL A 64 0.75 -0.21 4.70
N GLU A 65 0.77 -0.49 5.99
CA GLU A 65 0.06 -1.62 6.62
C GLU A 65 -1.15 -1.12 7.39
N TYR A 66 -2.30 -1.71 7.11
CA TYR A 66 -3.51 -1.52 7.91
C TYR A 66 -3.65 -2.63 8.95
N PRO A 67 -4.16 -2.34 10.15
CA PRO A 67 -4.43 -3.35 11.16
C PRO A 67 -5.69 -4.16 10.78
N ALA A 68 -5.64 -4.89 9.67
CA ALA A 68 -6.78 -5.54 9.01
C ALA A 68 -7.54 -6.50 9.94
N LYS A 69 -6.80 -7.24 10.80
CA LYS A 69 -7.42 -8.14 11.77
C LYS A 69 -8.25 -7.38 12.79
N GLU A 70 -7.70 -6.30 13.34
CA GLU A 70 -8.44 -5.46 14.30
C GLU A 70 -9.61 -4.77 13.63
N LEU A 71 -9.42 -4.25 12.42
CA LEU A 71 -10.49 -3.66 11.62
C LEU A 71 -11.66 -4.63 11.45
N GLY A 72 -11.39 -5.89 11.06
CA GLY A 72 -12.42 -6.91 10.92
C GLY A 72 -13.14 -7.21 12.23
N ILE A 73 -12.42 -7.35 13.35
CA ILE A 73 -13.01 -7.60 14.68
C ILE A 73 -13.89 -6.43 15.10
N ARG A 74 -13.43 -5.19 14.96
CA ARG A 74 -14.19 -3.99 15.33
C ARG A 74 -15.44 -3.84 14.47
N THR A 75 -15.31 -3.99 13.15
CA THR A 75 -16.45 -3.89 12.22
C THR A 75 -17.52 -4.92 12.54
N MET A 76 -17.13 -6.20 12.74
CA MET A 76 -18.08 -7.26 13.07
C MET A 76 -18.74 -7.01 14.44
N GLY A 77 -17.98 -6.56 15.43
CA GLY A 77 -18.52 -6.19 16.74
C GLY A 77 -19.57 -5.10 16.64
N MET A 78 -19.31 -4.03 15.91
CA MET A 78 -20.24 -2.94 15.67
C MET A 78 -21.50 -3.40 14.93
N LEU A 79 -21.35 -4.28 13.94
CA LEU A 79 -22.49 -4.86 13.22
C LEU A 79 -23.39 -5.69 14.15
N LEU A 80 -22.80 -6.58 14.95
CA LEU A 80 -23.56 -7.42 15.90
C LEU A 80 -24.28 -6.57 16.95
N GLU A 81 -23.63 -5.52 17.45
CA GLU A 81 -24.30 -4.57 18.38
C GLU A 81 -25.49 -3.89 17.71
N ALA A 82 -25.32 -3.40 16.46
CA ALA A 82 -26.41 -2.76 15.72
C ALA A 82 -27.61 -3.69 15.53
N LEU A 83 -27.36 -4.97 15.20
CA LEU A 83 -28.40 -5.97 15.02
C LEU A 83 -29.12 -6.30 16.32
N ASN A 84 -28.41 -6.35 17.44
CA ASN A 84 -29.01 -6.71 18.75
C ASN A 84 -29.79 -5.56 19.39
N HIS A 85 -29.52 -4.30 19.05
CA HIS A 85 -30.17 -3.13 19.66
C HIS A 85 -31.46 -2.68 18.97
N GLY A 86 -31.91 -3.35 17.91
CA GLY A 86 -33.26 -3.20 17.34
C GLY A 86 -33.67 -1.76 16.96
N GLY A 87 -32.74 -0.90 16.54
CA GLY A 87 -32.97 0.49 16.15
C GLY A 87 -32.50 1.53 17.17
N GLY A 88 -31.96 1.12 18.32
CA GLY A 88 -31.33 2.02 19.32
C GLY A 88 -29.82 2.14 19.18
N PHE A 89 -29.25 1.66 18.07
CA PHE A 89 -27.82 1.76 17.82
C PHE A 89 -27.40 3.23 17.60
N GLN A 90 -26.41 3.69 18.38
CA GLN A 90 -25.79 4.99 18.15
C GLN A 90 -24.67 4.83 17.15
N GLU A 91 -24.70 5.62 16.09
CA GLU A 91 -23.57 5.73 15.16
C GLU A 91 -22.32 6.16 15.92
N ARG A 92 -21.23 5.42 15.66
CA ARG A 92 -19.92 5.74 16.21
C ARG A 92 -18.85 5.49 15.17
N GLU A 93 -17.83 6.31 15.20
CA GLU A 93 -16.66 6.15 14.36
C GLU A 93 -15.51 5.55 15.18
N VAL A 94 -14.82 4.59 14.60
CA VAL A 94 -13.58 4.03 15.16
C VAL A 94 -12.47 4.19 14.13
N ILE A 95 -11.48 5.01 14.47
CA ILE A 95 -10.33 5.26 13.59
C ILE A 95 -9.18 4.37 14.06
N LEU A 96 -8.69 3.51 13.15
CA LEU A 96 -7.49 2.71 13.34
C LEU A 96 -6.34 3.34 12.60
N GLN A 97 -5.17 3.40 13.24
CA GLN A 97 -3.98 4.02 12.64
C GLN A 97 -3.23 3.00 11.78
N PRO A 98 -2.94 3.31 10.51
CA PRO A 98 -2.03 2.53 9.71
C PRO A 98 -0.59 2.74 10.17
N SER A 99 0.31 1.86 9.75
CA SER A 99 1.75 1.97 9.98
C SER A 99 2.52 1.85 8.66
N LEU A 100 3.76 2.36 8.63
CA LEU A 100 4.63 2.24 7.49
C LEU A 100 5.64 1.10 7.72
N CYS A 101 5.59 0.11 6.84
CA CYS A 101 6.60 -0.95 6.77
C CYS A 101 7.73 -0.52 5.85
N LEU A 102 8.79 0.08 6.38
CA LEU A 102 9.97 0.47 5.62
C LEU A 102 10.75 -0.77 5.17
N ARG A 103 11.13 -0.79 3.89
CA ARG A 103 11.95 -1.81 3.26
C ARG A 103 12.88 -1.18 2.20
N ASN A 104 13.26 -1.94 1.18
CA ASN A 104 14.36 -1.55 0.29
C ASN A 104 13.94 -0.77 -0.98
N THR A 105 12.66 -0.46 -1.16
CA THR A 105 12.19 0.33 -2.33
C THR A 105 12.08 1.83 -2.07
N THR A 106 12.53 2.27 -0.87
CA THR A 106 12.61 3.71 -0.52
C THR A 106 13.88 4.02 0.24
#